data_8e7606b00dbb23e5e1482a98ff625025
#
_entry.id   8e7606b00dbb23e5e1482a98ff625025
#
_cell.length_a   1.000
_cell.length_b   1.000
_cell.length_c   1.000
_cell.angle_alpha   90.00
_cell.angle_beta   90.00
_cell.angle_gamma   90.00
#
_symmetry.space_group_name_H-M   'P 1'
#
loop_
_entity.id
_entity.type
_entity.pdbx_description
1 polymer ?
#
loop_
_entity_poly.entity_id
_entity_poly.type
_entity_poly.pdbx_seq_one_letter_code
_entity_poly.pdbx_strand_id
1 'polypeptide(L)'
;MKKADDFDVYAFRNKAKKYVKRKDFSDEANNALKLYNLSMKVSREKLLKQQLDLIVKDSTLDIQDEIEKKLVDAVDREVKRQAHILGEHVKIDETKVKAVVNSNFKGVNWSTRLWQDMAVVQKEVERTTSNVLLRGRHPNEYIKDFKKQINTTTYNASRLLVTESARVQAESQKLTYLKELGEDGEYKYVAKIDKKTSKICHSLNGKVFEVKDMIPGINAPPMHHWCRSTTVPHVGNWRDRFFTERKGKYRVEDKELVKEKLQNKGNLGIK
;
A
#
# COMPACT_ATOMS: atom_id res chain seq x y z
N MET A 1 0.56 24.15 -34.18
CA MET A 1 -0.85 24.14 -34.63
C MET A 1 -1.60 25.23 -33.89
N LYS A 2 -2.16 26.26 -34.58
CA LYS A 2 -3.10 27.21 -33.96
C LYS A 2 -4.29 26.41 -33.45
N LYS A 3 -4.77 26.70 -32.22
CA LYS A 3 -6.02 26.16 -31.72
C LYS A 3 -7.11 26.62 -32.67
N ALA A 4 -7.75 25.67 -33.38
CA ALA A 4 -8.97 25.99 -34.14
C ALA A 4 -10.02 26.40 -33.12
N ASP A 5 -10.66 27.53 -33.36
CA ASP A 5 -11.77 28.03 -32.55
C ASP A 5 -12.90 26.99 -32.56
N ASP A 6 -13.55 26.72 -31.43
CA ASP A 6 -14.68 25.76 -31.36
C ASP A 6 -15.80 26.10 -32.34
N PHE A 7 -15.93 27.39 -32.69
CA PHE A 7 -16.89 27.89 -33.68
C PHE A 7 -16.55 27.43 -35.11
N ASP A 8 -15.27 27.41 -35.49
CA ASP A 8 -14.81 26.94 -36.81
C ASP A 8 -15.06 25.46 -37.02
N VAL A 9 -14.89 24.66 -35.95
CA VAL A 9 -15.12 23.20 -35.96
C VAL A 9 -16.60 22.88 -36.19
N TYR A 10 -17.52 23.65 -35.59
CA TYR A 10 -18.96 23.45 -35.73
C TYR A 10 -19.45 23.82 -37.14
N ALA A 11 -19.07 25.00 -37.65
CA ALA A 11 -19.37 25.44 -39.01
C ALA A 11 -18.84 24.43 -40.03
N PHE A 12 -17.63 23.96 -39.84
CA PHE A 12 -16.99 22.98 -40.69
C PHE A 12 -17.72 21.63 -40.70
N ARG A 13 -18.15 21.11 -39.54
CA ARG A 13 -18.97 19.89 -39.41
C ARG A 13 -20.28 20.00 -40.20
N ASN A 14 -20.95 21.14 -40.14
CA ASN A 14 -22.20 21.37 -40.86
C ASN A 14 -21.99 21.41 -42.37
N LYS A 15 -20.90 22.03 -42.83
CA LYS A 15 -20.53 22.04 -44.25
C LYS A 15 -20.23 20.62 -44.76
N ALA A 16 -19.42 19.87 -44.04
CA ALA A 16 -19.10 18.48 -44.37
C ALA A 16 -20.32 17.56 -44.44
N LYS A 17 -21.27 17.68 -43.49
CA LYS A 17 -22.54 16.93 -43.52
C LYS A 17 -23.36 17.21 -44.77
N LYS A 18 -23.37 18.46 -45.25
CA LYS A 18 -24.09 18.84 -46.50
C LYS A 18 -23.48 18.15 -47.72
N TYR A 19 -22.16 18.08 -47.84
CA TYR A 19 -21.48 17.39 -48.95
C TYR A 19 -21.78 15.87 -48.95
N VAL A 20 -21.74 15.22 -47.79
CA VAL A 20 -22.10 13.78 -47.66
C VAL A 20 -23.56 13.56 -48.13
N LYS A 21 -24.51 14.42 -47.68
CA LYS A 21 -25.93 14.28 -48.03
C LYS A 21 -26.18 14.46 -49.54
N ARG A 22 -25.41 15.35 -50.20
CA ARG A 22 -25.52 15.64 -51.60
C ARG A 22 -24.75 14.68 -52.53
N LYS A 23 -23.96 13.76 -51.96
CA LYS A 23 -23.05 12.88 -52.70
C LYS A 23 -22.08 13.66 -53.61
N ASP A 24 -21.60 14.81 -53.09
CA ASP A 24 -20.63 15.66 -53.78
C ASP A 24 -19.20 15.07 -53.63
N PHE A 25 -18.55 14.76 -54.71
CA PHE A 25 -17.21 14.15 -54.80
C PHE A 25 -16.16 15.14 -55.34
N SER A 26 -16.42 16.40 -55.37
CA SER A 26 -15.46 17.45 -55.73
C SER A 26 -14.24 17.43 -54.76
N ASP A 27 -13.09 17.94 -55.20
CA ASP A 27 -11.90 18.04 -54.37
C ASP A 27 -12.14 18.84 -53.09
N GLU A 28 -12.97 19.91 -53.17
CA GLU A 28 -13.38 20.70 -52.01
C GLU A 28 -14.18 19.84 -51.01
N ALA A 29 -15.16 19.08 -51.51
CA ALA A 29 -15.99 18.21 -50.70
C ALA A 29 -15.13 17.08 -50.08
N ASN A 30 -14.21 16.48 -50.80
CA ASN A 30 -13.30 15.44 -50.32
C ASN A 30 -12.38 15.97 -49.23
N ASN A 31 -11.80 17.16 -49.38
CA ASN A 31 -10.97 17.80 -48.34
C ASN A 31 -11.80 18.16 -47.10
N ALA A 32 -13.04 18.67 -47.28
CA ALA A 32 -13.93 18.90 -46.17
C ALA A 32 -14.28 17.62 -45.40
N LEU A 33 -14.50 16.49 -46.08
CA LEU A 33 -14.74 15.18 -45.48
C LEU A 33 -13.54 14.64 -44.73
N LYS A 34 -12.33 14.77 -45.30
CA LYS A 34 -11.08 14.37 -44.61
C LYS A 34 -10.92 15.13 -43.30
N LEU A 35 -11.11 16.46 -43.33
CA LEU A 35 -11.01 17.28 -42.11
C LEU A 35 -12.13 16.99 -41.10
N TYR A 36 -13.36 16.74 -41.56
CA TYR A 36 -14.46 16.30 -40.68
C TYR A 36 -14.13 14.99 -39.99
N ASN A 37 -13.66 13.98 -40.70
CA ASN A 37 -13.28 12.70 -40.15
C ASN A 37 -12.15 12.83 -39.14
N LEU A 38 -11.12 13.65 -39.42
CA LEU A 38 -10.04 13.92 -38.48
C LEU A 38 -10.58 14.62 -37.22
N SER A 39 -11.42 15.64 -37.35
CA SER A 39 -12.06 16.33 -36.22
C SER A 39 -12.88 15.37 -35.36
N MET A 40 -13.63 14.43 -35.96
CA MET A 40 -14.40 13.41 -35.23
C MET A 40 -13.49 12.41 -34.51
N LYS A 41 -12.38 11.97 -35.13
CA LYS A 41 -11.40 11.09 -34.48
C LYS A 41 -10.77 11.76 -33.26
N VAL A 42 -10.33 13.02 -33.38
CA VAL A 42 -9.74 13.79 -32.28
C VAL A 42 -10.73 13.99 -31.13
N SER A 43 -12.00 14.30 -31.44
CA SER A 43 -13.05 14.48 -30.42
C SER A 43 -13.35 13.18 -29.67
N ARG A 44 -13.41 12.04 -30.38
CA ARG A 44 -13.59 10.70 -29.77
C ARG A 44 -12.39 10.30 -28.92
N GLU A 45 -11.19 10.57 -29.40
CA GLU A 45 -9.97 10.29 -28.64
C GLU A 45 -9.93 11.07 -27.32
N LYS A 46 -10.23 12.37 -27.38
CA LYS A 46 -10.30 13.23 -26.18
C LYS A 46 -11.32 12.71 -25.15
N LEU A 47 -12.54 12.42 -25.61
CA LEU A 47 -13.60 11.91 -24.74
C LEU A 47 -13.22 10.57 -24.10
N LEU A 48 -12.70 9.64 -24.91
CA LEU A 48 -12.30 8.33 -24.40
C LEU A 48 -11.14 8.44 -23.39
N LYS A 49 -10.14 9.29 -23.65
CA LYS A 49 -9.07 9.55 -22.69
C LYS A 49 -9.59 10.07 -21.36
N GLN A 50 -10.53 11.03 -21.38
CA GLN A 50 -11.14 11.54 -20.14
C GLN A 50 -11.89 10.44 -19.37
N GLN A 51 -12.66 9.60 -20.07
CA GLN A 51 -13.35 8.48 -19.43
C GLN A 51 -12.39 7.47 -18.83
N LEU A 52 -11.35 7.09 -19.55
CA LEU A 52 -10.33 6.15 -19.06
C LEU A 52 -9.50 6.74 -17.90
N ASP A 53 -9.21 8.04 -17.92
CA ASP A 53 -8.55 8.74 -16.82
C ASP A 53 -9.38 8.67 -15.53
N LEU A 54 -10.68 8.91 -15.62
CA LEU A 54 -11.59 8.76 -14.48
C LEU A 54 -11.60 7.33 -13.93
N ILE A 55 -11.66 6.32 -14.81
CA ILE A 55 -11.62 4.91 -14.40
C ILE A 55 -10.31 4.57 -13.68
N VAL A 56 -9.17 5.05 -14.19
CA VAL A 56 -7.86 4.82 -13.55
C VAL A 56 -7.80 5.50 -12.18
N LYS A 57 -8.31 6.72 -12.05
CA LYS A 57 -8.36 7.45 -10.78
C LYS A 57 -9.27 6.76 -9.77
N ASP A 58 -10.45 6.35 -10.16
CA ASP A 58 -11.41 5.65 -9.32
C ASP A 58 -10.81 4.33 -8.81
N SER A 59 -10.27 3.52 -9.71
CA SER A 59 -9.55 2.29 -9.33
C SER A 59 -8.35 2.55 -8.41
N THR A 60 -7.68 3.71 -8.54
CA THR A 60 -6.57 4.08 -7.65
C THR A 60 -7.06 4.40 -6.25
N LEU A 61 -8.21 5.07 -6.13
CA LEU A 61 -8.85 5.34 -4.83
C LEU A 61 -9.25 4.04 -4.14
N ASP A 62 -9.87 3.10 -4.86
CA ASP A 62 -10.23 1.77 -4.30
C ASP A 62 -9.00 1.04 -3.76
N ILE A 63 -7.89 1.05 -4.51
CA ILE A 63 -6.62 0.45 -4.07
C ILE A 63 -6.06 1.19 -2.85
N GLN A 64 -6.15 2.51 -2.82
CA GLN A 64 -5.70 3.33 -1.69
C GLN A 64 -6.47 2.97 -0.42
N ASP A 65 -7.79 2.89 -0.49
CA ASP A 65 -8.65 2.56 0.65
C ASP A 65 -8.37 1.15 1.17
N GLU A 66 -8.16 0.19 0.27
CA GLU A 66 -7.80 -1.19 0.66
C GLU A 66 -6.41 -1.25 1.33
N ILE A 67 -5.42 -0.51 0.83
CA ILE A 67 -4.09 -0.41 1.47
C ILE A 67 -4.21 0.24 2.84
N GLU A 68 -4.92 1.36 2.97
CA GLU A 68 -5.11 2.05 4.25
C GLU A 68 -5.74 1.12 5.29
N LYS A 69 -6.80 0.41 4.92
CA LYS A 69 -7.44 -0.60 5.78
C LYS A 69 -6.46 -1.68 6.23
N LYS A 70 -5.65 -2.22 5.32
CA LYS A 70 -4.63 -3.23 5.67
C LYS A 70 -3.55 -2.68 6.60
N LEU A 71 -3.18 -1.41 6.45
CA LEU A 71 -2.20 -0.76 7.33
C LEU A 71 -2.78 -0.52 8.73
N VAL A 72 -4.03 -0.08 8.84
CA VAL A 72 -4.75 0.02 10.13
C VAL A 72 -4.83 -1.35 10.80
N ASP A 73 -5.24 -2.40 10.09
CA ASP A 73 -5.27 -3.78 10.59
C ASP A 73 -3.87 -4.27 11.05
N ALA A 74 -2.80 -3.81 10.39
CA ALA A 74 -1.44 -4.16 10.79
C ALA A 74 -1.04 -3.49 12.11
N VAL A 75 -1.44 -2.23 12.33
CA VAL A 75 -1.26 -1.53 13.61
C VAL A 75 -1.99 -2.27 14.73
N ASP A 76 -3.27 -2.58 14.53
CA ASP A 76 -4.09 -3.26 15.55
C ASP A 76 -3.54 -4.64 15.91
N ARG A 77 -3.14 -5.43 14.92
CA ARG A 77 -2.50 -6.73 15.16
C ARG A 77 -1.21 -6.60 15.94
N GLU A 78 -0.40 -5.61 15.62
CA GLU A 78 0.87 -5.39 16.30
C GLU A 78 0.66 -4.94 17.75
N VAL A 79 -0.26 -4.04 18.00
CA VAL A 79 -0.62 -3.60 19.36
C VAL A 79 -1.08 -4.78 20.21
N LYS A 80 -1.96 -5.64 19.67
CA LYS A 80 -2.39 -6.87 20.35
C LYS A 80 -1.22 -7.82 20.61
N ARG A 81 -0.32 -7.98 19.64
CA ARG A 81 0.87 -8.82 19.79
C ARG A 81 1.78 -8.30 20.89
N GLN A 82 2.02 -7.00 20.94
CA GLN A 82 2.84 -6.39 21.98
C GLN A 82 2.19 -6.51 23.38
N ALA A 83 0.87 -6.35 23.47
CA ALA A 83 0.13 -6.57 24.70
C ALA A 83 0.33 -7.98 25.26
N HIS A 84 0.36 -9.01 24.41
CA HIS A 84 0.66 -10.37 24.83
C HIS A 84 2.10 -10.55 25.31
N ILE A 85 3.07 -9.85 24.70
CA ILE A 85 4.49 -9.95 25.04
C ILE A 85 4.76 -9.23 26.38
N LEU A 86 4.21 -8.02 26.56
CA LEU A 86 4.48 -7.15 27.72
C LEU A 86 3.50 -7.36 28.87
N GLY A 87 2.40 -8.06 28.62
CA GLY A 87 1.40 -8.41 29.64
C GLY A 87 0.41 -7.31 29.97
N GLU A 88 0.39 -6.22 29.21
CA GLU A 88 -0.52 -5.11 29.37
C GLU A 88 -1.22 -4.70 28.05
N HIS A 89 -2.47 -4.23 28.15
CA HIS A 89 -3.22 -3.70 27.01
C HIS A 89 -2.91 -2.22 26.79
N VAL A 90 -2.11 -1.91 25.77
CA VAL A 90 -1.95 -0.56 25.26
C VAL A 90 -3.14 -0.22 24.37
N LYS A 91 -4.01 0.69 24.82
CA LYS A 91 -5.00 1.29 23.93
C LYS A 91 -4.33 2.40 23.13
N ILE A 92 -4.30 2.25 21.82
CA ILE A 92 -3.90 3.32 20.91
C ILE A 92 -5.20 3.93 20.37
N ASP A 93 -5.36 5.24 20.51
CA ASP A 93 -6.52 5.94 19.98
C ASP A 93 -6.46 6.04 18.43
N GLU A 94 -7.61 6.24 17.81
CA GLU A 94 -7.73 6.30 16.35
C GLU A 94 -6.84 7.39 15.72
N THR A 95 -6.64 8.51 16.43
CA THR A 95 -5.79 9.62 15.96
C THR A 95 -4.33 9.17 15.85
N LYS A 96 -3.84 8.43 16.85
CA LYS A 96 -2.48 7.87 16.81
C LYS A 96 -2.34 6.79 15.74
N VAL A 97 -3.36 5.93 15.57
CA VAL A 97 -3.36 4.95 14.47
C VAL A 97 -3.24 5.65 13.11
N LYS A 98 -4.06 6.68 12.87
CA LYS A 98 -3.98 7.49 11.64
C LYS A 98 -2.63 8.19 11.48
N ALA A 99 -2.07 8.73 12.56
CA ALA A 99 -0.74 9.36 12.53
C ALA A 99 0.35 8.34 12.14
N VAL A 100 0.33 7.13 12.70
CA VAL A 100 1.26 6.05 12.36
C VAL A 100 1.09 5.63 10.90
N VAL A 101 -0.14 5.39 10.43
CA VAL A 101 -0.42 4.97 9.04
C VAL A 101 0.06 6.02 8.06
N ASN A 102 -0.19 7.30 8.31
CA ASN A 102 0.11 8.40 7.40
C ASN A 102 1.49 9.04 7.59
N SER A 103 2.33 8.51 8.48
CA SER A 103 3.68 9.03 8.64
C SER A 103 4.56 8.79 7.41
N ASN A 104 5.53 9.69 7.18
CA ASN A 104 6.44 9.57 6.05
C ASN A 104 7.51 8.50 6.31
N PHE A 105 7.82 7.73 5.27
CA PHE A 105 8.95 6.83 5.26
C PHE A 105 9.92 7.24 4.16
N LYS A 106 11.18 7.54 4.54
CA LYS A 106 12.18 8.08 3.60
C LYS A 106 11.68 9.32 2.85
N GLY A 107 11.05 10.23 3.58
CA GLY A 107 10.61 11.53 3.07
C GLY A 107 9.30 11.56 2.26
N VAL A 108 8.67 10.42 2.02
CA VAL A 108 7.45 10.33 1.20
C VAL A 108 6.40 9.45 1.87
N ASN A 109 5.15 9.89 1.79
CA ASN A 109 4.00 9.09 2.24
C ASN A 109 3.72 7.93 1.27
N TRP A 110 3.17 6.84 1.78
CA TRP A 110 2.82 5.66 0.99
C TRP A 110 1.78 5.94 -0.11
N SER A 111 0.77 6.77 0.19
CA SER A 111 -0.26 7.17 -0.77
C SER A 111 0.36 7.91 -1.97
N THR A 112 1.27 8.85 -1.72
CA THR A 112 2.00 9.55 -2.80
C THR A 112 2.74 8.57 -3.71
N ARG A 113 3.37 7.55 -3.16
CA ARG A 113 4.05 6.50 -3.95
C ARG A 113 3.08 5.69 -4.80
N LEU A 114 1.92 5.34 -4.24
CA LEU A 114 0.87 4.65 -4.99
C LEU A 114 0.43 5.49 -6.20
N TRP A 115 0.13 6.77 -6.00
CA TRP A 115 -0.28 7.66 -7.09
C TRP A 115 0.80 7.86 -8.14
N GLN A 116 2.08 7.91 -7.76
CA GLN A 116 3.20 7.95 -8.70
C GLN A 116 3.28 6.69 -9.58
N ASP A 117 3.11 5.51 -8.98
CA ASP A 117 3.10 4.23 -9.71
C ASP A 117 1.89 4.15 -10.66
N MET A 118 0.71 4.62 -10.24
CA MET A 118 -0.51 4.62 -11.05
C MET A 118 -0.47 5.64 -12.20
N ALA A 119 0.25 6.75 -12.05
CA ALA A 119 0.44 7.72 -13.13
C ALA A 119 1.17 7.12 -14.35
N VAL A 120 1.98 6.09 -14.15
CA VAL A 120 2.63 5.37 -15.25
C VAL A 120 1.60 4.54 -16.04
N VAL A 121 0.64 3.91 -15.36
CA VAL A 121 -0.49 3.20 -16.00
C VAL A 121 -1.32 4.16 -16.82
N GLN A 122 -1.67 5.31 -16.24
CA GLN A 122 -2.44 6.37 -16.92
C GLN A 122 -1.78 6.80 -18.23
N LYS A 123 -0.47 7.10 -18.22
CA LYS A 123 0.28 7.46 -19.43
C LYS A 123 0.24 6.38 -20.50
N GLU A 124 0.32 5.11 -20.10
CA GLU A 124 0.27 3.99 -21.04
C GLU A 124 -1.12 3.83 -21.66
N VAL A 125 -2.18 4.01 -20.87
CA VAL A 125 -3.57 4.05 -21.34
C VAL A 125 -3.76 5.18 -22.37
N GLU A 126 -3.29 6.39 -22.07
CA GLU A 126 -3.37 7.53 -22.97
C GLU A 126 -2.61 7.28 -24.28
N ARG A 127 -1.39 6.75 -24.21
CA ARG A 127 -0.55 6.41 -25.37
C ARG A 127 -1.25 5.39 -26.27
N THR A 128 -1.76 4.31 -25.67
CA THR A 128 -2.45 3.25 -26.38
C THR A 128 -3.71 3.77 -27.08
N THR A 129 -4.53 4.53 -26.34
CA THR A 129 -5.76 5.14 -26.87
C THR A 129 -5.48 6.04 -28.09
N SER A 130 -4.46 6.90 -28.02
CA SER A 130 -4.06 7.75 -29.15
C SER A 130 -3.62 6.93 -30.35
N ASN A 131 -2.81 5.90 -30.16
CA ASN A 131 -2.32 5.08 -31.25
C ASN A 131 -3.46 4.32 -31.93
N VAL A 132 -4.39 3.77 -31.17
CA VAL A 132 -5.54 3.04 -31.72
C VAL A 132 -6.47 3.99 -32.49
N LEU A 133 -6.84 5.13 -31.90
CA LEU A 133 -7.86 6.00 -32.50
C LEU A 133 -7.31 6.93 -33.59
N LEU A 134 -6.12 7.50 -33.39
CA LEU A 134 -5.58 8.48 -34.35
C LEU A 134 -4.77 7.80 -35.47
N ARG A 135 -3.99 6.77 -35.11
CA ARG A 135 -3.11 6.09 -36.08
C ARG A 135 -3.71 4.83 -36.67
N GLY A 136 -4.90 4.40 -36.21
CA GLY A 136 -5.59 3.21 -36.72
C GLY A 136 -4.86 1.90 -36.41
N ARG A 137 -4.02 1.88 -35.38
CA ARG A 137 -3.31 0.67 -34.95
C ARG A 137 -4.25 -0.31 -34.28
N HIS A 138 -4.01 -1.60 -34.47
CA HIS A 138 -4.83 -2.62 -33.82
C HIS A 138 -4.53 -2.71 -32.30
N PRO A 139 -5.54 -2.74 -31.41
CA PRO A 139 -5.33 -2.79 -29.96
C PRO A 139 -4.42 -3.95 -29.51
N ASN A 140 -4.48 -5.09 -30.21
CA ASN A 140 -3.68 -6.27 -29.86
C ASN A 140 -2.17 -6.02 -29.91
N GLU A 141 -1.70 -5.04 -30.70
CA GLU A 141 -0.28 -4.67 -30.76
C GLU A 141 0.27 -4.20 -29.41
N TYR A 142 -0.62 -3.66 -28.56
CA TYR A 142 -0.25 -3.06 -27.27
C TYR A 142 -0.49 -3.98 -26.06
N ILE A 143 -1.15 -5.14 -26.24
CA ILE A 143 -1.52 -6.03 -25.12
C ILE A 143 -0.29 -6.47 -24.33
N LYS A 144 0.82 -6.79 -25.00
CA LYS A 144 2.05 -7.26 -24.34
C LYS A 144 2.65 -6.17 -23.45
N ASP A 145 2.78 -4.95 -23.97
CA ASP A 145 3.36 -3.82 -23.25
C ASP A 145 2.46 -3.40 -22.08
N PHE A 146 1.15 -3.35 -22.32
CA PHE A 146 0.16 -3.04 -21.29
C PHE A 146 0.15 -4.06 -20.17
N LYS A 147 0.17 -5.36 -20.49
CA LYS A 147 0.29 -6.43 -19.48
C LYS A 147 1.57 -6.32 -18.68
N LYS A 148 2.69 -6.03 -19.32
CA LYS A 148 3.98 -5.82 -18.63
C LYS A 148 3.89 -4.66 -17.64
N GLN A 149 3.27 -3.54 -18.05
CA GLN A 149 3.10 -2.36 -17.20
C GLN A 149 2.19 -2.65 -16.00
N ILE A 150 1.06 -3.31 -16.20
CA ILE A 150 0.14 -3.71 -15.11
C ILE A 150 0.84 -4.66 -14.13
N ASN A 151 1.56 -5.65 -14.61
CA ASN A 151 2.30 -6.58 -13.76
C ASN A 151 3.35 -5.84 -12.91
N THR A 152 4.07 -4.88 -13.50
CA THR A 152 5.03 -4.03 -12.78
C THR A 152 4.35 -3.21 -11.69
N THR A 153 3.20 -2.60 -11.99
CA THR A 153 2.43 -1.81 -11.03
C THR A 153 1.85 -2.68 -9.91
N THR A 154 1.35 -3.87 -10.22
CA THR A 154 0.87 -4.84 -9.21
C THR A 154 2.01 -5.27 -8.28
N TYR A 155 3.20 -5.54 -8.83
CA TYR A 155 4.39 -5.83 -8.03
C TYR A 155 4.77 -4.66 -7.13
N ASN A 156 4.75 -3.42 -7.65
CA ASN A 156 5.04 -2.22 -6.88
C ASN A 156 4.03 -2.00 -5.75
N ALA A 157 2.74 -2.17 -6.00
CA ALA A 157 1.70 -2.07 -4.98
C ALA A 157 1.88 -3.13 -3.87
N SER A 158 2.20 -4.37 -4.23
CA SER A 158 2.50 -5.44 -3.26
C SER A 158 3.75 -5.11 -2.44
N ARG A 159 4.81 -4.63 -3.10
CA ARG A 159 6.04 -4.19 -2.44
C ARG A 159 5.79 -3.04 -1.47
N LEU A 160 4.99 -2.06 -1.89
CA LEU A 160 4.58 -0.93 -1.06
C LEU A 160 3.85 -1.41 0.18
N LEU A 161 2.79 -2.21 0.01
CA LEU A 161 1.98 -2.73 1.12
C LEU A 161 2.84 -3.49 2.15
N VAL A 162 3.68 -4.43 1.71
CA VAL A 162 4.53 -5.21 2.64
C VAL A 162 5.55 -4.33 3.36
N THR A 163 6.15 -3.37 2.66
CA THR A 163 7.15 -2.46 3.26
C THR A 163 6.50 -1.51 4.26
N GLU A 164 5.36 -0.92 3.92
CA GLU A 164 4.63 -0.01 4.80
C GLU A 164 4.01 -0.76 5.99
N SER A 165 3.54 -2.00 5.82
CA SER A 165 3.10 -2.84 6.94
C SER A 165 4.24 -3.06 7.96
N ALA A 166 5.45 -3.33 7.50
CA ALA A 166 6.60 -3.46 8.38
C ALA A 166 6.95 -2.13 9.09
N ARG A 167 6.77 -1.00 8.41
CA ARG A 167 6.96 0.33 8.99
C ARG A 167 5.94 0.61 10.10
N VAL A 168 4.65 0.45 9.81
CA VAL A 168 3.60 0.72 10.81
C VAL A 168 3.71 -0.22 12.01
N GLN A 169 4.16 -1.46 11.81
CA GLN A 169 4.47 -2.38 12.90
C GLN A 169 5.60 -1.84 13.79
N ALA A 170 6.70 -1.37 13.20
CA ALA A 170 7.82 -0.82 13.96
C ALA A 170 7.44 0.45 14.73
N GLU A 171 6.64 1.34 14.11
CA GLU A 171 6.10 2.53 14.79
C GLU A 171 5.15 2.17 15.95
N SER A 172 4.29 1.17 15.76
CA SER A 172 3.41 0.67 16.82
C SER A 172 4.20 0.03 17.97
N GLN A 173 5.27 -0.69 17.66
CA GLN A 173 6.22 -1.23 18.65
C GLN A 173 6.85 -0.10 19.44
N LYS A 174 7.35 0.95 18.76
CA LYS A 174 7.94 2.12 19.43
C LYS A 174 6.97 2.75 20.42
N LEU A 175 5.71 3.02 20.00
CA LEU A 175 4.70 3.59 20.88
C LEU A 175 4.44 2.72 22.11
N THR A 176 4.40 1.39 21.92
CA THR A 176 4.21 0.45 23.02
C THR A 176 5.44 0.42 23.94
N TYR A 177 6.65 0.37 23.39
CA TYR A 177 7.88 0.37 24.19
C TYR A 177 8.06 1.67 24.98
N LEU A 178 7.78 2.84 24.38
CA LEU A 178 7.82 4.11 25.09
C LEU A 178 6.86 4.13 26.28
N LYS A 179 5.67 3.54 26.14
CA LYS A 179 4.69 3.47 27.22
C LYS A 179 5.11 2.51 28.33
N GLU A 180 5.62 1.32 27.97
CA GLU A 180 5.87 0.22 28.91
C GLU A 180 7.29 0.23 29.48
N LEU A 181 8.28 0.68 28.72
CA LEU A 181 9.69 0.66 29.10
C LEU A 181 10.24 2.05 29.38
N GLY A 182 9.51 3.12 28.97
CA GLY A 182 9.97 4.49 29.04
C GLY A 182 10.95 4.85 27.91
N GLU A 183 11.43 6.11 27.92
CA GLU A 183 12.36 6.63 26.91
C GLU A 183 13.73 5.95 26.94
N ASP A 184 14.21 5.60 28.13
CA ASP A 184 15.50 4.92 28.36
C ASP A 184 15.37 3.39 28.26
N GLY A 185 14.19 2.88 27.87
CA GLY A 185 13.99 1.47 27.60
C GLY A 185 14.78 1.02 26.38
N GLU A 186 15.06 -0.26 26.29
CA GLU A 186 15.83 -0.84 25.19
C GLU A 186 15.02 -1.83 24.36
N TYR A 187 15.35 -1.93 23.08
CA TYR A 187 14.84 -2.97 22.20
C TYR A 187 15.97 -3.64 21.42
N LYS A 188 15.75 -4.90 21.05
CA LYS A 188 16.67 -5.70 20.25
C LYS A 188 16.14 -5.83 18.82
N TYR A 189 17.00 -5.58 17.84
CA TYR A 189 16.72 -5.85 16.44
C TYR A 189 16.79 -7.36 16.15
N VAL A 190 15.75 -7.92 15.53
CA VAL A 190 15.66 -9.33 15.17
C VAL A 190 15.44 -9.50 13.68
N ALA A 191 16.43 -10.05 12.99
CA ALA A 191 16.33 -10.38 11.57
C ALA A 191 15.96 -11.85 11.38
N LYS A 192 15.16 -12.14 10.35
CA LYS A 192 15.02 -13.52 9.86
C LYS A 192 16.29 -13.90 9.10
N ILE A 193 17.13 -14.75 9.69
CA ILE A 193 18.40 -15.15 9.09
C ILE A 193 18.17 -16.32 8.12
N ASP A 194 18.37 -16.06 6.83
CA ASP A 194 18.36 -17.07 5.75
C ASP A 194 19.15 -16.54 4.54
N LYS A 195 19.20 -17.32 3.44
CA LYS A 195 19.91 -16.97 2.20
C LYS A 195 19.40 -15.66 1.54
N LYS A 196 18.21 -15.16 1.90
CA LYS A 196 17.60 -13.93 1.40
C LYS A 196 17.80 -12.73 2.32
N THR A 197 18.48 -12.92 3.46
CA THR A 197 18.73 -11.84 4.43
C THR A 197 19.74 -10.86 3.87
N SER A 198 19.36 -9.57 3.83
CA SER A 198 20.27 -8.52 3.39
C SER A 198 21.44 -8.33 4.36
N LYS A 199 22.57 -7.86 3.84
CA LYS A 199 23.77 -7.59 4.65
C LYS A 199 23.46 -6.64 5.81
N ILE A 200 22.63 -5.61 5.57
CA ILE A 200 22.26 -4.63 6.59
C ILE A 200 21.41 -5.26 7.70
N CYS A 201 20.42 -6.09 7.37
CA CYS A 201 19.61 -6.78 8.38
C CYS A 201 20.45 -7.80 9.16
N HIS A 202 21.37 -8.48 8.48
CA HIS A 202 22.29 -9.41 9.12
C HIS A 202 23.20 -8.70 10.13
N SER A 203 23.77 -7.54 9.77
CA SER A 203 24.66 -6.78 10.66
C SER A 203 23.96 -6.14 11.86
N LEU A 204 22.64 -5.90 11.76
CA LEU A 204 21.82 -5.35 12.85
C LEU A 204 21.26 -6.45 13.77
N ASN A 205 21.22 -7.69 13.32
CA ASN A 205 20.63 -8.79 14.08
C ASN A 205 21.28 -8.95 15.46
N GLY A 206 20.44 -8.92 16.49
CA GLY A 206 20.86 -9.05 17.89
C GLY A 206 21.37 -7.76 18.53
N LYS A 207 21.54 -6.66 17.77
CA LYS A 207 21.91 -5.37 18.34
C LYS A 207 20.79 -4.79 19.18
N VAL A 208 21.17 -4.12 20.25
CA VAL A 208 20.28 -3.44 21.20
C VAL A 208 20.40 -1.94 21.00
N PHE A 209 19.28 -1.23 21.06
CA PHE A 209 19.17 0.21 20.89
C PHE A 209 18.19 0.79 21.91
N GLU A 210 18.34 2.05 22.27
CA GLU A 210 17.37 2.78 23.10
C GLU A 210 16.10 3.08 22.33
N VAL A 211 14.95 3.02 23.01
CA VAL A 211 13.63 3.20 22.39
C VAL A 211 13.46 4.63 21.87
N LYS A 212 13.99 5.64 22.56
CA LYS A 212 13.95 7.04 22.11
C LYS A 212 14.56 7.24 20.73
N ASP A 213 15.62 6.49 20.40
CA ASP A 213 16.35 6.57 19.15
C ASP A 213 15.80 5.66 18.06
N MET A 214 14.68 4.96 18.31
CA MET A 214 14.09 4.04 17.34
C MET A 214 13.56 4.77 16.11
N ILE A 215 14.18 4.53 14.94
CA ILE A 215 13.81 5.14 13.67
C ILE A 215 13.73 4.07 12.58
N PRO A 216 12.54 3.82 11.97
CA PRO A 216 12.40 2.94 10.84
C PRO A 216 13.33 3.31 9.68
N GLY A 217 14.06 2.32 9.15
CA GLY A 217 15.02 2.53 8.06
C GLY A 217 16.44 2.90 8.51
N ILE A 218 16.68 3.11 9.80
CA ILE A 218 18.00 3.39 10.39
C ILE A 218 18.42 2.26 11.34
N ASN A 219 17.68 2.06 12.43
CA ASN A 219 17.94 1.04 13.44
C ASN A 219 16.72 0.14 13.71
N ALA A 220 15.58 0.45 13.11
CA ALA A 220 14.35 -0.35 13.17
C ALA A 220 13.85 -0.70 11.76
N PRO A 221 13.12 -1.84 11.58
CA PRO A 221 12.52 -2.20 10.30
C PRO A 221 11.49 -1.16 9.80
N PRO A 222 11.27 -1.07 8.47
CA PRO A 222 11.95 -1.80 7.39
C PRO A 222 13.27 -1.12 6.99
N MET A 223 14.35 -1.87 6.84
CA MET A 223 15.63 -1.34 6.35
C MET A 223 15.63 -1.16 4.82
N HIS A 224 14.87 -2.00 4.13
CA HIS A 224 14.75 -2.05 2.68
C HIS A 224 13.37 -2.59 2.29
N HIS A 225 13.05 -2.56 1.00
CA HIS A 225 11.84 -3.22 0.48
C HIS A 225 11.85 -4.72 0.81
N TRP A 226 10.67 -5.28 1.14
CA TRP A 226 10.52 -6.68 1.51
C TRP A 226 11.32 -7.07 2.79
N CYS A 227 11.56 -6.12 3.66
CA CYS A 227 12.23 -6.39 4.94
C CYS A 227 11.38 -7.33 5.80
N ARG A 228 12.01 -8.40 6.34
CA ARG A 228 11.36 -9.43 7.18
C ARG A 228 11.83 -9.41 8.62
N SER A 229 12.49 -8.31 9.00
CA SER A 229 12.98 -8.11 10.37
C SER A 229 11.89 -7.52 11.25
N THR A 230 12.06 -7.67 12.55
CA THR A 230 11.20 -7.07 13.57
C THR A 230 12.05 -6.58 14.74
N THR A 231 11.41 -5.99 15.75
CA THR A 231 12.06 -5.70 17.03
C THR A 231 11.37 -6.46 18.16
N VAL A 232 12.08 -6.65 19.26
CA VAL A 232 11.55 -7.19 20.50
C VAL A 232 12.03 -6.32 21.66
N PRO A 233 11.22 -6.15 22.73
CA PRO A 233 11.68 -5.42 23.90
C PRO A 233 12.92 -6.10 24.50
N HIS A 234 13.92 -5.30 24.86
CA HIS A 234 15.11 -5.78 25.56
C HIS A 234 15.05 -5.29 27.01
N VAL A 235 14.58 -6.16 27.85
CA VAL A 235 14.37 -5.85 29.27
C VAL A 235 15.43 -6.63 30.03
N GLY A 236 16.64 -6.13 30.15
CA GLY A 236 17.76 -6.71 30.91
C GLY A 236 17.43 -8.05 31.64
N ASN A 237 17.49 -8.11 32.93
CA ASN A 237 17.01 -9.25 33.72
C ASN A 237 15.49 -9.25 33.94
N TRP A 238 14.69 -8.98 32.85
CA TRP A 238 13.22 -8.91 32.98
C TRP A 238 12.62 -10.21 33.53
N ARG A 239 13.24 -11.35 33.26
CA ARG A 239 12.83 -12.62 33.84
C ARG A 239 12.85 -12.55 35.35
N ASP A 240 13.93 -12.03 35.90
CA ASP A 240 14.10 -11.93 37.36
C ASP A 240 13.15 -10.87 37.92
N ARG A 241 12.98 -9.73 37.22
CA ARG A 241 12.02 -8.68 37.56
C ARG A 241 10.58 -9.19 37.43
N PHE A 242 10.23 -9.84 36.32
CA PHE A 242 8.93 -10.45 36.07
C PHE A 242 8.57 -11.51 37.13
N PHE A 243 9.50 -12.39 37.45
CA PHE A 243 9.29 -13.40 38.51
C PHE A 243 9.28 -12.79 39.90
N THR A 244 10.03 -11.72 40.15
CA THR A 244 10.05 -11.03 41.43
C THR A 244 8.76 -10.23 41.67
N GLU A 245 8.27 -9.48 40.69
CA GLU A 245 7.02 -8.71 40.74
C GLU A 245 5.77 -9.58 40.83
N ARG A 246 5.83 -10.78 40.27
CA ARG A 246 4.76 -11.79 40.29
C ARG A 246 4.90 -12.83 41.36
N LYS A 247 5.96 -12.79 42.15
CA LYS A 247 6.16 -13.69 43.29
C LYS A 247 5.05 -13.48 44.31
N GLY A 248 4.10 -14.43 44.38
CA GLY A 248 2.90 -14.35 45.21
C GLY A 248 1.62 -13.85 44.57
N LYS A 249 1.65 -13.29 43.31
CA LYS A 249 0.44 -12.88 42.58
C LYS A 249 -0.23 -14.02 41.80
N TYR A 250 0.55 -15.01 41.42
CA TYR A 250 0.07 -16.25 40.79
C TYR A 250 0.54 -17.42 41.63
N ARG A 251 -0.34 -17.98 42.45
CA ARG A 251 -0.17 -19.36 42.89
C ARG A 251 -0.30 -20.22 41.63
N VAL A 252 0.76 -20.86 41.20
CA VAL A 252 0.62 -22.07 40.37
C VAL A 252 -0.19 -23.02 41.25
N GLU A 253 -1.46 -23.23 40.95
CA GLU A 253 -2.25 -24.27 41.61
C GLU A 253 -1.42 -25.55 41.48
N ASP A 254 -1.19 -26.21 42.59
CA ASP A 254 -0.38 -27.45 42.61
C ASP A 254 -0.90 -28.35 41.50
N LYS A 255 0.07 -28.98 40.77
CA LYS A 255 -0.26 -29.86 39.64
C LYS A 255 -1.23 -30.98 40.03
N GLU A 256 -1.32 -31.31 41.31
CA GLU A 256 -2.28 -32.25 41.89
C GLU A 256 -3.69 -31.68 41.95
N LEU A 257 -3.88 -30.41 42.36
CA LEU A 257 -5.20 -29.73 42.36
C LEU A 257 -5.77 -29.53 40.95
N VAL A 258 -4.91 -29.28 39.95
CA VAL A 258 -5.32 -29.17 38.54
C VAL A 258 -5.72 -30.52 37.98
N LYS A 259 -5.00 -31.63 38.36
CA LYS A 259 -5.38 -32.98 37.96
C LYS A 259 -6.72 -33.39 38.58
N GLU A 260 -6.95 -33.08 39.85
CA GLU A 260 -8.19 -33.39 40.58
C GLU A 260 -9.39 -32.63 39.96
N LYS A 261 -9.21 -31.33 39.62
CA LYS A 261 -10.25 -30.53 38.93
C LYS A 261 -10.53 -31.03 37.51
N LEU A 262 -9.56 -31.58 36.80
CA LEU A 262 -9.74 -32.17 35.47
C LEU A 262 -10.43 -33.56 35.55
N GLN A 263 -10.08 -34.37 36.55
CA GLN A 263 -10.76 -35.66 36.75
C GLN A 263 -12.22 -35.52 37.21
N ASN A 264 -12.55 -34.51 38.04
CA ASN A 264 -13.89 -34.22 38.48
C ASN A 264 -14.79 -33.61 37.38
N LYS A 265 -14.21 -32.94 36.36
CA LYS A 265 -14.96 -32.47 35.18
C LYS A 265 -15.25 -33.60 34.17
N GLY A 266 -14.45 -34.66 34.18
CA GLY A 266 -14.68 -35.84 33.32
C GLY A 266 -15.83 -36.72 33.77
N ASN A 267 -16.30 -36.59 35.03
CA ASN A 267 -17.39 -37.42 35.60
C ASN A 267 -18.76 -36.72 35.59
N LEU A 268 -18.91 -35.53 35.02
CA LEU A 268 -20.17 -34.77 34.97
C LEU A 268 -20.71 -34.60 33.55
N GLY A 269 -20.64 -35.61 32.75
CA GLY A 269 -21.19 -35.50 31.42
C GLY A 269 -21.37 -36.80 30.69
N ILE A 270 -22.29 -37.70 31.13
CA ILE A 270 -23.08 -38.55 30.27
C ILE A 270 -24.24 -39.08 31.15
N LYS A 271 -25.36 -38.44 31.03
CA LYS A 271 -26.68 -39.07 31.12
C LYS A 271 -27.62 -38.37 30.12
#